data_796b586eb1093aa5ed36ebf2a89a9b6b
#
_entry.id   796b586eb1093aa5ed36ebf2a89a9b6b
#
_cell.length_a   1.000
_cell.length_b   1.000
_cell.length_c   1.000
_cell.angle_alpha   90.00
_cell.angle_beta   90.00
_cell.angle_gamma   90.00
#
_symmetry.space_group_name_H-M   'P 1'
#
loop_
_entity.id
_entity.type
_entity.pdbx_description
1 polymer ?
#
loop_
_entity_poly.entity_id
_entity_poly.type
_entity_poly.pdbx_seq_one_letter_code
_entity_poly.pdbx_strand_id
1 'polypeptide(L)'
;MNRQILELKRGLRIRRRGLAAGVFVTFVLTAFCVASASRDPLQPLRAFARMSLEWRGARFIAQGRARLQSSLDDCGPTALADLLELSGMPVPSPDSLRRLAATKPNGTMLGNLGTAAGNAGLRVFPVRWDPAELSQLPLPSLVWVERNHFVVVARRSRADSVEVHDPAAGRYRMASERFARLWSGEALVPLDSISPRRKSDDRSVKRSHRLRGMLATQSRTTEV
;
A
#
# COMPACT_ATOMS: atom_id res chain seq x y z
N MET A 1 57.64 -42.60 4.66
CA MET A 1 57.42 -41.66 3.54
C MET A 1 55.99 -41.73 2.94
N ASN A 2 55.27 -42.85 2.96
CA ASN A 2 53.96 -42.95 2.29
C ASN A 2 52.75 -42.38 3.07
N ARG A 3 52.76 -42.30 4.39
CA ARG A 3 51.58 -41.76 5.17
C ARG A 3 51.40 -40.26 5.00
N GLN A 4 52.45 -39.46 4.99
CA GLN A 4 52.37 -38.01 4.84
C GLN A 4 51.84 -37.60 3.48
N ILE A 5 52.21 -38.32 2.40
CA ILE A 5 51.69 -38.04 1.04
C ILE A 5 50.21 -38.38 0.92
N LEU A 6 49.70 -39.41 1.62
CA LEU A 6 48.29 -39.78 1.67
C LEU A 6 47.45 -38.72 2.40
N GLU A 7 47.90 -38.20 3.50
CA GLU A 7 47.26 -37.14 4.27
C GLU A 7 47.18 -35.84 3.48
N LEU A 8 48.27 -35.45 2.81
CA LEU A 8 48.29 -34.26 1.91
C LEU A 8 47.28 -34.40 0.77
N LYS A 9 47.22 -35.57 0.12
CA LYS A 9 46.25 -35.85 -0.97
C LYS A 9 44.81 -35.88 -0.48
N ARG A 10 44.56 -36.27 0.78
CA ARG A 10 43.24 -36.25 1.40
C ARG A 10 42.81 -34.83 1.73
N GLY A 11 43.69 -34.02 2.29
CA GLY A 11 43.45 -32.59 2.58
C GLY A 11 43.16 -31.78 1.32
N LEU A 12 43.92 -32.06 0.24
CA LEU A 12 43.70 -31.37 -1.05
C LEU A 12 42.37 -31.73 -1.70
N ARG A 13 41.91 -32.99 -1.57
CA ARG A 13 40.59 -33.40 -2.07
C ARG A 13 39.44 -32.79 -1.31
N ILE A 14 39.55 -32.67 0.02
CA ILE A 14 38.52 -32.06 0.86
C ILE A 14 38.41 -30.56 0.54
N ARG A 15 39.53 -29.83 0.38
CA ARG A 15 39.53 -28.42 -0.02
C ARG A 15 38.96 -28.20 -1.42
N ARG A 16 39.30 -29.05 -2.40
CA ARG A 16 38.74 -28.98 -3.77
C ARG A 16 37.21 -29.23 -3.77
N ARG A 17 36.70 -30.20 -2.96
CA ARG A 17 35.27 -30.46 -2.84
C ARG A 17 34.54 -29.31 -2.17
N GLY A 18 35.10 -28.70 -1.14
CA GLY A 18 34.55 -27.51 -0.49
C GLY A 18 34.49 -26.30 -1.42
N LEU A 19 35.58 -26.07 -2.21
CA LEU A 19 35.60 -24.99 -3.21
C LEU A 19 34.56 -25.19 -4.32
N ALA A 20 34.45 -26.43 -4.84
CA ALA A 20 33.47 -26.76 -5.88
C ALA A 20 32.03 -26.62 -5.37
N ALA A 21 31.76 -27.04 -4.13
CA ALA A 21 30.46 -26.87 -3.51
C ALA A 21 30.11 -25.37 -3.30
N GLY A 22 31.08 -24.56 -2.85
CA GLY A 22 30.93 -23.12 -2.70
C GLY A 22 30.60 -22.42 -4.02
N VAL A 23 31.36 -22.73 -5.07
CA VAL A 23 31.13 -22.19 -6.43
C VAL A 23 29.76 -22.60 -6.95
N PHE A 24 29.36 -23.85 -6.75
CA PHE A 24 28.06 -24.35 -7.20
C PHE A 24 26.90 -23.62 -6.47
N VAL A 25 26.99 -23.46 -5.16
CA VAL A 25 25.98 -22.73 -4.36
C VAL A 25 25.90 -21.28 -4.83
N THR A 26 27.03 -20.61 -5.04
CA THR A 26 27.05 -19.23 -5.53
C THR A 26 26.41 -19.14 -6.93
N PHE A 27 26.72 -20.07 -7.82
CA PHE A 27 26.15 -20.12 -9.16
C PHE A 27 24.63 -20.33 -9.12
N VAL A 28 24.13 -21.26 -8.30
CA VAL A 28 22.70 -21.52 -8.13
C VAL A 28 21.97 -20.30 -7.56
N LEU A 29 22.54 -19.64 -6.55
CA LEU A 29 21.97 -18.44 -5.97
C LEU A 29 21.95 -17.29 -7.01
N THR A 30 23.02 -17.11 -7.77
CA THR A 30 23.08 -16.08 -8.81
C THR A 30 22.07 -16.37 -9.92
N ALA A 31 21.99 -17.62 -10.39
CA ALA A 31 20.99 -18.01 -11.40
C ALA A 31 19.56 -17.84 -10.90
N PHE A 32 19.29 -18.17 -9.65
CA PHE A 32 17.99 -17.93 -9.03
C PHE A 32 17.65 -16.44 -8.93
N CYS A 33 18.59 -15.60 -8.51
CA CYS A 33 18.41 -14.14 -8.45
C CYS A 33 18.15 -13.55 -9.84
N VAL A 34 18.92 -13.97 -10.87
CA VAL A 34 18.74 -13.51 -12.25
C VAL A 34 17.39 -13.96 -12.81
N ALA A 35 17.00 -15.22 -12.59
CA ALA A 35 15.71 -15.75 -13.03
C ALA A 35 14.51 -15.06 -12.33
N SER A 36 14.66 -14.73 -11.06
CA SER A 36 13.65 -13.98 -10.30
C SER A 36 13.54 -12.54 -10.79
N ALA A 37 14.66 -11.86 -11.01
CA ALA A 37 14.71 -10.49 -11.54
C ALA A 37 14.18 -10.39 -12.98
N SER A 38 14.27 -11.46 -13.77
CA SER A 38 13.73 -11.50 -15.15
C SER A 38 12.20 -11.49 -15.18
N ARG A 39 11.55 -12.02 -14.13
CA ARG A 39 10.07 -12.06 -14.03
C ARG A 39 9.49 -10.78 -13.43
N ASP A 40 10.18 -10.18 -12.49
CA ASP A 40 9.83 -8.94 -11.81
C ASP A 40 11.10 -8.23 -11.36
N PRO A 41 11.57 -7.24 -12.14
CA PRO A 41 12.83 -6.54 -11.85
C PRO A 41 12.82 -5.80 -10.50
N LEU A 42 11.63 -5.49 -9.96
CA LEU A 42 11.49 -4.82 -8.67
C LEU A 42 11.45 -5.78 -7.48
N GLN A 43 11.39 -7.10 -7.71
CA GLN A 43 11.30 -8.09 -6.63
C GLN A 43 12.40 -7.97 -5.56
N PRO A 44 13.69 -7.80 -5.89
CA PRO A 44 14.73 -7.62 -4.88
C PRO A 44 14.54 -6.36 -4.04
N LEU A 45 14.12 -5.26 -4.67
CA LEU A 45 13.85 -3.99 -3.99
C LEU A 45 12.64 -4.11 -3.07
N ARG A 46 11.58 -4.80 -3.49
CA ARG A 46 10.40 -5.11 -2.65
C ARG A 46 10.77 -5.97 -1.45
N ALA A 47 11.60 -7.00 -1.65
CA ALA A 47 12.08 -7.84 -0.55
C ALA A 47 12.87 -7.01 0.48
N PHE A 48 13.75 -6.13 0.01
CA PHE A 48 14.49 -5.22 0.87
C PHE A 48 13.58 -4.22 1.60
N ALA A 49 12.63 -3.60 0.89
CA ALA A 49 11.65 -2.68 1.49
C ALA A 49 10.83 -3.38 2.59
N ARG A 50 10.34 -4.60 2.32
CA ARG A 50 9.60 -5.39 3.31
C ARG A 50 10.45 -5.71 4.54
N MET A 51 11.65 -6.20 4.35
CA MET A 51 12.57 -6.51 5.45
C MET A 51 12.86 -5.26 6.29
N SER A 52 13.14 -4.12 5.66
CA SER A 52 13.36 -2.83 6.36
C SER A 52 12.13 -2.41 7.18
N LEU A 53 10.92 -2.55 6.63
CA LEU A 53 9.68 -2.22 7.33
C LEU A 53 9.40 -3.19 8.49
N GLU A 54 9.66 -4.49 8.33
CA GLU A 54 9.55 -5.49 9.40
C GLU A 54 10.47 -5.16 10.58
N TRP A 55 11.70 -4.77 10.30
CA TRP A 55 12.66 -4.31 11.33
C TRP A 55 12.13 -3.08 12.09
N ARG A 56 11.39 -2.21 11.41
CA ARG A 56 10.73 -1.05 12.02
C ARG A 56 9.40 -1.41 12.69
N GLY A 57 9.02 -2.69 12.70
CA GLY A 57 7.85 -3.22 13.39
C GLY A 57 6.58 -3.27 12.54
N ALA A 58 6.69 -3.22 11.23
CA ALA A 58 5.57 -3.52 10.35
C ALA A 58 5.21 -5.00 10.41
N ARG A 59 3.90 -5.29 10.33
CA ARG A 59 3.37 -6.65 10.19
C ARG A 59 2.58 -6.74 8.89
N PHE A 60 3.09 -7.51 7.94
CA PHE A 60 2.45 -7.65 6.63
C PHE A 60 1.15 -8.41 6.72
N ILE A 61 0.17 -7.99 5.92
CA ILE A 61 -1.17 -8.56 5.85
C ILE A 61 -1.22 -9.46 4.63
N ALA A 62 -1.40 -10.76 4.85
CA ALA A 62 -1.46 -11.75 3.76
C ALA A 62 -2.77 -11.66 2.95
N GLN A 63 -3.85 -11.13 3.54
CA GLN A 63 -5.17 -11.08 2.91
C GLN A 63 -5.34 -9.81 2.07
N GLY A 64 -5.87 -9.99 0.86
CA GLY A 64 -6.16 -8.92 -0.10
C GLY A 64 -4.97 -8.60 -1.02
N ARG A 65 -5.30 -8.19 -2.25
CA ARG A 65 -4.29 -7.76 -3.21
C ARG A 65 -3.84 -6.34 -2.89
N ALA A 66 -2.52 -6.14 -2.70
CA ALA A 66 -1.91 -4.82 -2.73
C ALA A 66 -1.64 -4.46 -4.20
N ARG A 67 -1.89 -3.20 -4.57
CA ARG A 67 -1.37 -2.66 -5.81
C ARG A 67 0.11 -2.41 -5.63
N LEU A 68 0.93 -3.05 -6.46
CA LEU A 68 2.37 -2.87 -6.43
C LEU A 68 2.80 -2.02 -7.62
N GLN A 69 3.74 -1.12 -7.40
CA GLN A 69 4.31 -0.31 -8.48
C GLN A 69 5.03 -1.21 -9.49
N SER A 70 4.97 -0.84 -10.76
CA SER A 70 5.60 -1.55 -11.88
C SER A 70 6.97 -0.97 -12.25
N SER A 71 7.26 0.26 -11.83
CA SER A 71 8.51 0.98 -12.03
C SER A 71 8.88 1.79 -10.80
N LEU A 72 10.12 2.31 -10.73
CA LEU A 72 10.63 3.06 -9.59
C LEU A 72 9.93 4.42 -9.40
N ASP A 73 9.35 4.97 -10.44
CA ASP A 73 8.67 6.26 -10.48
C ASP A 73 7.15 6.16 -10.30
N ASP A 74 6.60 4.95 -10.11
CA ASP A 74 5.16 4.66 -10.09
C ASP A 74 4.52 4.74 -8.71
N CYS A 75 5.27 4.97 -7.63
CA CYS A 75 4.69 4.96 -6.28
C CYS A 75 3.50 5.91 -6.14
N GLY A 76 3.58 7.13 -6.71
CA GLY A 76 2.50 8.12 -6.66
C GLY A 76 1.21 7.66 -7.35
N PRO A 77 1.22 7.36 -8.66
CA PRO A 77 0.06 6.84 -9.39
C PRO A 77 -0.53 5.57 -8.78
N THR A 78 0.31 4.66 -8.29
CA THR A 78 -0.14 3.41 -7.65
C THR A 78 -0.81 3.68 -6.31
N ALA A 79 -0.24 4.57 -5.47
CA ALA A 79 -0.88 5.00 -4.22
C ALA A 79 -2.20 5.74 -4.49
N LEU A 80 -2.26 6.57 -5.55
CA LEU A 80 -3.51 7.24 -5.95
C LEU A 80 -4.58 6.23 -6.36
N ALA A 81 -4.22 5.15 -7.07
CA ALA A 81 -5.15 4.09 -7.42
C ALA A 81 -5.77 3.44 -6.16
N ASP A 82 -4.97 3.18 -5.13
CA ASP A 82 -5.46 2.65 -3.85
C ASP A 82 -6.34 3.66 -3.12
N LEU A 83 -5.98 4.96 -3.13
CA LEU A 83 -6.82 6.01 -2.54
C LEU A 83 -8.18 6.09 -3.22
N LEU A 84 -8.23 6.06 -4.56
CA LEU A 84 -9.48 6.05 -5.33
C LEU A 84 -10.36 4.86 -4.97
N GLU A 85 -9.79 3.65 -4.95
CA GLU A 85 -10.52 2.43 -4.60
C GLU A 85 -11.08 2.48 -3.17
N LEU A 86 -10.27 2.90 -2.20
CA LEU A 86 -10.67 3.05 -0.80
C LEU A 86 -11.75 4.14 -0.60
N SER A 87 -11.79 5.11 -1.50
CA SER A 87 -12.81 6.17 -1.53
C SER A 87 -14.06 5.78 -2.32
N GLY A 88 -14.13 4.54 -2.87
CA GLY A 88 -15.26 4.06 -3.66
C GLY A 88 -15.35 4.67 -5.06
N MET A 89 -14.25 5.21 -5.58
CA MET A 89 -14.18 5.82 -6.89
C MET A 89 -13.71 4.80 -7.95
N PRO A 90 -14.13 4.94 -9.22
CA PRO A 90 -13.56 4.17 -10.32
C PRO A 90 -12.05 4.39 -10.43
N VAL A 91 -11.28 3.31 -10.62
CA VAL A 91 -9.83 3.38 -10.77
C VAL A 91 -9.46 3.35 -12.24
N PRO A 92 -8.89 4.44 -12.79
CA PRO A 92 -8.38 4.46 -14.16
C PRO A 92 -7.23 3.46 -14.35
N SER A 93 -6.90 3.14 -15.60
CA SER A 93 -5.75 2.28 -15.90
C SER A 93 -4.44 2.91 -15.38
N PRO A 94 -3.42 2.11 -15.04
CA PRO A 94 -2.13 2.60 -14.57
C PRO A 94 -1.52 3.68 -15.49
N ASP A 95 -1.55 3.45 -16.81
CA ASP A 95 -1.04 4.41 -17.80
C ASP A 95 -1.84 5.72 -17.82
N SER A 96 -3.15 5.65 -17.62
CA SER A 96 -3.98 6.84 -17.48
C SER A 96 -3.64 7.63 -16.24
N LEU A 97 -3.46 6.96 -15.10
CA LEU A 97 -3.04 7.62 -13.86
C LEU A 97 -1.66 8.27 -13.97
N ARG A 98 -0.69 7.59 -14.62
CA ARG A 98 0.63 8.16 -14.89
C ARG A 98 0.53 9.44 -15.73
N ARG A 99 -0.29 9.45 -16.78
CA ARG A 99 -0.51 10.65 -17.61
C ARG A 99 -1.21 11.77 -16.84
N LEU A 100 -2.30 11.45 -16.12
CA LEU A 100 -3.05 12.42 -15.32
C LEU A 100 -2.21 13.06 -14.23
N ALA A 101 -1.32 12.27 -13.60
CA ALA A 101 -0.40 12.72 -12.57
C ALA A 101 0.88 13.37 -13.13
N ALA A 102 1.03 13.47 -14.46
CA ALA A 102 2.23 13.97 -15.11
C ALA A 102 3.52 13.35 -14.52
N THR A 103 3.51 12.03 -14.35
CA THR A 103 4.61 11.27 -13.76
C THR A 103 5.86 11.35 -14.64
N LYS A 104 6.99 11.67 -14.03
CA LYS A 104 8.31 11.79 -14.67
C LYS A 104 9.24 10.66 -14.19
N PRO A 105 10.39 10.44 -14.84
CA PRO A 105 11.36 9.42 -14.39
C PRO A 105 11.89 9.60 -12.95
N ASN A 106 11.74 10.80 -12.39
CA ASN A 106 12.08 11.09 -10.99
C ASN A 106 10.87 11.10 -10.05
N GLY A 107 9.74 10.54 -10.49
CA GLY A 107 8.50 10.41 -9.72
C GLY A 107 7.44 11.46 -10.01
N THR A 108 6.51 11.62 -9.08
CA THR A 108 5.33 12.48 -9.21
C THR A 108 5.28 13.49 -8.08
N MET A 109 4.88 14.72 -8.38
CA MET A 109 4.67 15.76 -7.35
C MET A 109 3.32 15.55 -6.65
N LEU A 110 3.24 15.86 -5.36
CA LEU A 110 2.00 15.76 -4.57
C LEU A 110 0.86 16.57 -5.20
N GLY A 111 1.14 17.78 -5.68
CA GLY A 111 0.15 18.63 -6.35
C GLY A 111 -0.43 17.99 -7.62
N ASN A 112 0.41 17.33 -8.41
CA ASN A 112 -0.03 16.61 -9.61
C ASN A 112 -0.93 15.42 -9.27
N LEU A 113 -0.64 14.70 -8.16
CA LEU A 113 -1.51 13.64 -7.65
C LEU A 113 -2.87 14.20 -7.23
N GLY A 114 -2.90 15.41 -6.62
CA GLY A 114 -4.14 16.09 -6.28
C GLY A 114 -4.97 16.46 -7.52
N THR A 115 -4.33 16.97 -8.56
CA THR A 115 -4.97 17.25 -9.87
C THR A 115 -5.50 15.96 -10.51
N ALA A 116 -4.69 14.90 -10.51
CA ALA A 116 -5.09 13.59 -11.05
C ALA A 116 -6.27 12.97 -10.29
N ALA A 117 -6.30 13.10 -8.96
CA ALA A 117 -7.44 12.72 -8.13
C ALA A 117 -8.72 13.46 -8.55
N GLY A 118 -8.63 14.79 -8.71
CA GLY A 118 -9.74 15.63 -9.18
C GLY A 118 -10.26 15.22 -10.57
N ASN A 119 -9.37 14.96 -11.51
CA ASN A 119 -9.71 14.46 -12.85
C ASN A 119 -10.35 13.06 -12.82
N ALA A 120 -10.04 12.25 -11.82
CA ALA A 120 -10.68 10.95 -11.57
C ALA A 120 -11.98 11.07 -10.75
N GLY A 121 -12.45 12.27 -10.43
CA GLY A 121 -13.67 12.55 -9.70
C GLY A 121 -13.53 12.60 -8.17
N LEU A 122 -12.33 12.41 -7.62
CA LEU A 122 -12.08 12.47 -6.19
C LEU A 122 -11.54 13.85 -5.79
N ARG A 123 -12.35 14.63 -5.08
CA ARG A 123 -11.87 15.92 -4.53
C ARG A 123 -10.99 15.66 -3.32
N VAL A 124 -9.76 16.19 -3.35
CA VAL A 124 -8.77 16.05 -2.28
C VAL A 124 -8.21 17.41 -1.89
N PHE A 125 -7.77 17.53 -0.63
CA PHE A 125 -7.02 18.68 -0.14
C PHE A 125 -5.59 18.29 0.20
N PRO A 126 -4.59 19.06 -0.26
CA PRO A 126 -3.25 18.96 0.28
C PRO A 126 -3.23 19.56 1.68
N VAL A 127 -2.69 18.80 2.62
CA VAL A 127 -2.51 19.25 4.00
C VAL A 127 -1.06 19.01 4.42
N ARG A 128 -0.62 19.83 5.39
CA ARG A 128 0.64 19.63 6.08
C ARG A 128 0.39 19.70 7.58
N TRP A 129 0.62 18.59 8.28
CA TRP A 129 0.41 18.46 9.71
C TRP A 129 1.68 18.02 10.41
N ASP A 130 1.71 18.23 11.73
CA ASP A 130 2.74 17.63 12.55
C ASP A 130 2.56 16.09 12.54
N PRO A 131 3.61 15.30 12.28
CA PRO A 131 3.54 13.86 12.38
C PRO A 131 3.01 13.34 13.74
N ALA A 132 3.21 14.07 14.84
CA ALA A 132 2.63 13.75 16.14
C ALA A 132 1.08 13.75 16.12
N GLU A 133 0.46 14.49 15.20
CA GLU A 133 -0.98 14.58 15.03
C GLU A 133 -1.57 13.52 14.08
N LEU A 134 -0.79 12.49 13.75
CA LEU A 134 -1.25 11.39 12.87
C LEU A 134 -2.62 10.82 13.31
N SER A 135 -2.90 10.81 14.62
CA SER A 135 -4.18 10.38 15.17
C SER A 135 -5.37 11.18 14.68
N GLN A 136 -5.19 12.42 14.24
CA GLN A 136 -6.23 13.32 13.73
C GLN A 136 -6.38 13.26 12.21
N LEU A 137 -5.42 12.65 11.48
CA LEU A 137 -5.47 12.56 10.03
C LEU A 137 -6.73 11.83 9.57
N PRO A 138 -7.63 12.46 8.77
CA PRO A 138 -8.77 11.78 8.19
C PRO A 138 -8.33 10.64 7.27
N LEU A 139 -9.04 9.52 7.27
CA LEU A 139 -8.68 8.34 6.49
C LEU A 139 -9.81 7.90 5.55
N PRO A 140 -9.49 7.33 4.38
CA PRO A 140 -8.14 7.07 3.87
C PRO A 140 -7.43 8.36 3.46
N SER A 141 -6.08 8.38 3.49
CA SER A 141 -5.29 9.51 2.99
C SER A 141 -4.01 9.04 2.32
N LEU A 142 -3.63 9.69 1.22
CA LEU A 142 -2.35 9.48 0.58
C LEU A 142 -1.32 10.37 1.27
N VAL A 143 -0.21 9.78 1.72
CA VAL A 143 0.80 10.47 2.53
C VAL A 143 2.20 10.33 1.94
N TRP A 144 3.04 11.32 2.20
CA TRP A 144 4.45 11.35 1.81
C TRP A 144 5.32 10.83 2.96
N VAL A 145 6.05 9.75 2.74
CA VAL A 145 6.92 9.14 3.75
C VAL A 145 8.38 9.22 3.35
N GLU A 146 9.26 9.34 4.34
CA GLU A 146 10.73 9.37 4.17
C GLU A 146 11.22 10.38 3.12
N ARG A 147 10.39 11.36 2.74
CA ARG A 147 10.65 12.39 1.73
C ARG A 147 10.95 11.87 0.33
N ASN A 148 10.55 10.65 0.02
CA ASN A 148 10.82 10.02 -1.28
C ASN A 148 9.76 9.04 -1.76
N HIS A 149 8.72 8.74 -0.96
CA HIS A 149 7.78 7.69 -1.27
C HIS A 149 6.34 8.05 -0.91
N PHE A 150 5.37 7.62 -1.73
CA PHE A 150 3.94 7.77 -1.48
C PHE A 150 3.31 6.46 -1.05
N VAL A 151 2.54 6.50 0.02
CA VAL A 151 1.74 5.38 0.52
C VAL A 151 0.33 5.86 0.88
N VAL A 152 -0.61 4.94 1.09
CA VAL A 152 -1.95 5.26 1.60
C VAL A 152 -2.10 4.73 3.01
N VAL A 153 -2.44 5.62 3.95
CA VAL A 153 -2.96 5.20 5.25
C VAL A 153 -4.44 4.92 5.08
N ALA A 154 -4.81 3.64 5.07
CA ALA A 154 -6.15 3.20 4.73
C ALA A 154 -7.12 3.31 5.91
N ARG A 155 -6.68 2.92 7.08
CA ARG A 155 -7.49 2.92 8.31
C ARG A 155 -6.64 2.86 9.57
N ARG A 156 -7.27 3.22 10.69
CA ARG A 156 -6.70 3.10 12.04
C ARG A 156 -7.39 1.98 12.80
N SER A 157 -6.62 1.21 13.54
CA SER A 157 -7.11 0.17 14.46
C SER A 157 -7.35 0.76 15.85
N ARG A 158 -8.25 0.12 16.63
CA ARG A 158 -8.45 0.46 18.05
C ARG A 158 -7.19 0.25 18.91
N ALA A 159 -6.26 -0.61 18.47
CA ALA A 159 -5.00 -0.91 19.14
C ALA A 159 -3.88 0.09 18.80
N ASP A 160 -4.22 1.35 18.44
CA ASP A 160 -3.30 2.40 18.05
C ASP A 160 -2.28 1.98 16.99
N SER A 161 -2.78 1.40 15.93
CA SER A 161 -2.00 1.04 14.76
C SER A 161 -2.68 1.52 13.48
N VAL A 162 -1.90 1.83 12.46
CA VAL A 162 -2.38 2.18 11.12
C VAL A 162 -2.18 1.02 10.16
N GLU A 163 -3.14 0.86 9.27
CA GLU A 163 -3.00 -0.02 8.10
C GLU A 163 -2.57 0.82 6.90
N VAL A 164 -1.50 0.39 6.27
CA VAL A 164 -0.84 1.09 5.17
C VAL A 164 -0.86 0.23 3.92
N HIS A 165 -1.20 0.86 2.80
CA HIS A 165 -1.05 0.31 1.46
C HIS A 165 0.18 0.97 0.83
N ASP A 166 1.21 0.19 0.62
CA ASP A 166 2.52 0.63 0.15
C ASP A 166 2.81 0.04 -1.23
N PRO A 167 2.93 0.88 -2.28
CA PRO A 167 3.24 0.43 -3.63
C PRO A 167 4.55 -0.37 -3.76
N ALA A 168 5.52 -0.13 -2.89
CA ALA A 168 6.80 -0.83 -2.93
C ALA A 168 6.81 -2.14 -2.13
N ALA A 169 6.00 -2.24 -1.07
CA ALA A 169 6.11 -3.35 -0.11
C ALA A 169 4.83 -4.17 0.05
N GLY A 170 3.66 -3.61 -0.29
CA GLY A 170 2.37 -4.23 -0.10
C GLY A 170 1.64 -3.70 1.14
N ARG A 171 0.68 -4.45 1.67
CA ARG A 171 -0.14 -4.02 2.81
C ARG A 171 0.46 -4.46 4.12
N TYR A 172 0.53 -3.54 5.07
CA TYR A 172 1.02 -3.84 6.41
C TYR A 172 0.30 -3.03 7.49
N ARG A 173 0.44 -3.45 8.75
CA ARG A 173 0.08 -2.70 9.95
C ARG A 173 1.33 -2.30 10.71
N MET A 174 1.32 -1.10 11.25
CA MET A 174 2.39 -0.57 12.07
C MET A 174 1.80 0.26 13.21
N ALA A 175 2.43 0.28 14.39
CA ALA A 175 2.05 1.17 15.48
C ALA A 175 2.08 2.63 15.00
N SER A 176 1.07 3.42 15.37
CA SER A 176 0.89 4.80 14.91
C SER A 176 2.12 5.66 15.20
N GLU A 177 2.70 5.53 16.40
CA GLU A 177 3.92 6.24 16.78
C GLU A 177 5.12 5.91 15.87
N ARG A 178 5.28 4.64 15.48
CA ARG A 178 6.36 4.23 14.56
C ARG A 178 6.13 4.76 13.15
N PHE A 179 4.89 4.73 12.68
CA PHE A 179 4.54 5.28 11.38
C PHE A 179 4.70 6.80 11.33
N ALA A 180 4.36 7.51 12.41
CA ALA A 180 4.56 8.95 12.52
C ALA A 180 6.01 9.37 12.28
N ARG A 181 6.99 8.55 12.68
CA ARG A 181 8.41 8.81 12.41
C ARG A 181 8.80 8.66 10.92
N LEU A 182 8.01 7.95 10.14
CA LEU A 182 8.22 7.81 8.68
C LEU A 182 7.51 8.91 7.91
N TRP A 183 6.38 9.39 8.41
CA TRP A 183 5.56 10.38 7.74
C TRP A 183 6.22 11.76 7.75
N SER A 184 6.28 12.41 6.58
CA SER A 184 6.88 13.76 6.43
C SER A 184 5.90 14.90 6.76
N GLY A 185 4.68 14.59 7.19
CA GLY A 185 3.63 15.56 7.53
C GLY A 185 2.73 15.95 6.36
N GLU A 186 3.09 15.63 5.13
CA GLU A 186 2.33 16.01 3.93
C GLU A 186 1.35 14.90 3.54
N ALA A 187 0.12 15.29 3.17
CA ALA A 187 -0.91 14.35 2.75
C ALA A 187 -1.89 14.96 1.74
N LEU A 188 -2.56 14.08 0.98
CA LEU A 188 -3.81 14.37 0.25
C LEU A 188 -4.96 13.70 0.98
N VAL A 189 -5.90 14.50 1.45
CA VAL A 189 -7.07 14.07 2.22
C VAL A 189 -8.33 14.21 1.37
N PRO A 190 -9.11 13.15 1.14
CA PRO A 190 -10.40 13.26 0.47
C PRO A 190 -11.36 14.14 1.27
N LEU A 191 -12.10 15.02 0.57
CA LEU A 191 -13.05 15.94 1.17
C LEU A 191 -14.13 15.22 1.99
N ASP A 192 -14.62 14.10 1.45
CA ASP A 192 -15.68 13.31 2.10
C ASP A 192 -15.20 12.61 3.38
N SER A 193 -13.88 12.50 3.58
CA SER A 193 -13.29 11.99 4.83
C SER A 193 -13.26 13.04 5.94
N ILE A 194 -13.34 14.33 5.60
CA ILE A 194 -13.36 15.45 6.55
C ILE A 194 -14.78 15.71 7.07
N SER A 195 -15.79 15.52 6.21
CA SER A 195 -17.18 15.62 6.63
C SER A 195 -17.65 14.26 7.14
N PRO A 196 -18.07 14.13 8.40
CA PRO A 196 -18.69 12.88 8.86
C PRO A 196 -19.87 12.61 7.92
N ARG A 197 -19.76 11.58 7.08
CA ARG A 197 -20.90 11.06 6.35
C ARG A 197 -22.00 10.82 7.39
N ARG A 198 -23.01 11.69 7.42
CA ARG A 198 -24.31 11.31 7.96
C ARG A 198 -24.65 10.03 7.21
N LYS A 199 -24.46 8.88 7.84
CA LYS A 199 -25.14 7.67 7.39
C LYS A 199 -26.60 8.09 7.35
N SER A 200 -27.07 8.45 6.18
CA SER A 200 -28.51 8.58 5.94
C SER A 200 -29.06 7.23 6.31
N ASP A 201 -29.79 7.22 7.40
CA ASP A 201 -30.43 6.06 7.97
C ASP A 201 -31.47 5.60 6.92
N ASP A 202 -31.01 4.73 6.00
CA ASP A 202 -31.87 4.10 4.97
C ASP A 202 -33.02 3.29 5.66
N ARG A 203 -32.93 3.11 6.98
CA ARG A 203 -34.00 2.56 7.81
C ARG A 203 -35.12 3.56 8.05
N SER A 204 -34.85 4.87 8.08
CA SER A 204 -35.89 5.88 8.29
C SER A 204 -36.77 6.05 7.05
N VAL A 205 -36.20 5.96 5.86
CA VAL A 205 -36.89 6.03 4.57
C VAL A 205 -37.80 4.80 4.37
N LYS A 206 -37.32 3.60 4.67
CA LYS A 206 -38.13 2.37 4.59
C LYS A 206 -39.29 2.36 5.62
N ARG A 207 -39.07 2.95 6.79
CA ARG A 207 -40.12 3.05 7.82
C ARG A 207 -41.22 4.05 7.44
N SER A 208 -40.85 5.19 6.83
CA SER A 208 -41.83 6.19 6.37
C SER A 208 -42.68 5.68 5.19
N HIS A 209 -42.12 4.92 4.26
CA HIS A 209 -42.87 4.28 3.18
C HIS A 209 -43.82 3.19 3.69
N ARG A 210 -43.43 2.42 4.71
CA ARG A 210 -44.29 1.40 5.32
C ARG A 210 -45.48 2.01 6.08
N LEU A 211 -45.26 3.13 6.78
CA LEU A 211 -46.33 3.86 7.49
C LEU A 211 -47.30 4.54 6.52
N ARG A 212 -46.85 5.10 5.40
CA ARG A 212 -47.74 5.66 4.36
C ARG A 212 -48.58 4.58 3.68
N GLY A 213 -48.06 3.37 3.46
CA GLY A 213 -48.81 2.23 2.95
C GLY A 213 -49.91 1.76 3.90
N MET A 214 -49.67 1.75 5.21
CA MET A 214 -50.66 1.33 6.21
C MET A 214 -51.81 2.35 6.38
N LEU A 215 -51.52 3.65 6.28
CA LEU A 215 -52.53 4.69 6.35
C LEU A 215 -53.45 4.75 5.10
N ALA A 216 -52.91 4.40 3.93
CA ALA A 216 -53.69 4.34 2.70
C ALA A 216 -54.66 3.13 2.64
N THR A 217 -54.42 2.09 3.43
CA THR A 217 -55.29 0.90 3.48
C THR A 217 -56.44 1.08 4.45
N GLN A 218 -56.30 1.93 5.47
CA GLN A 218 -57.39 2.20 6.44
C GLN A 218 -58.48 3.15 5.92
N SER A 219 -58.19 3.99 4.93
CA SER A 219 -59.18 4.91 4.36
C SER A 219 -60.11 4.29 3.31
N ARG A 220 -59.95 3.02 2.97
CA ARG A 220 -60.82 2.28 2.02
C ARG A 220 -61.86 1.37 2.67
N THR A 221 -61.91 1.31 4.00
CA THR A 221 -62.85 0.39 4.72
C THR A 221 -64.00 1.12 5.38
N THR A 222 -64.25 2.42 5.10
CA THR A 222 -65.31 3.21 5.75
C THR A 222 -66.36 3.75 4.76
N GLU A 223 -66.46 3.19 3.54
CA GLU A 223 -67.54 3.46 2.61
C GLU A 223 -68.12 2.13 2.12
N VAL A 224 -69.02 1.57 2.94
CA VAL A 224 -70.17 0.71 2.55
C VAL A 224 -71.29 0.92 3.59
#